data_33266e6738959030cff6b8c2b42e12d4
#
_entry.id   33266e6738959030cff6b8c2b42e12d4
#
_cell.length_a   1.000
_cell.length_b   1.000
_cell.length_c   1.000
_cell.angle_alpha   90.00
_cell.angle_beta   90.00
_cell.angle_gamma   90.00
#
_symmetry.space_group_name_H-M   'P 1'
#
loop_
_entity.id
_entity.type
_entity.pdbx_description
1 polymer ?
#
loop_
_entity_poly.entity_id
_entity_poly.type
_entity_poly.pdbx_seq_one_letter_code
_entity_poly.pdbx_strand_id
1 'polypeptide(L)'
;MKACCSRILCQERIREVRAMTIREEIEQLKKEKNAVILAHYYVRPEVQEIADYVGDSFYLSKVAVGLKEKTIVFCGVSFMGESAKILNPEKTVLMPDMAADCPMAHMASAETIEKIRSEYDDLAVVCYINSTAELKRHSDVCVTSSNAVKIVKALPNKNIFFIPDRNLAHYIAGLVPEKNFIYNEGFCIVHE
;
A
#
# COMPACT_ATOMS: atom_id res chain seq x y z
N MET A 1 -31.49 -72.40 8.19
CA MET A 1 -30.26 -72.02 8.91
C MET A 1 -29.80 -70.65 8.42
N LYS A 2 -29.98 -69.73 9.20
CA LYS A 2 -29.56 -68.38 9.51
C LYS A 2 -28.42 -67.85 8.64
N ALA A 3 -28.76 -66.89 7.79
CA ALA A 3 -27.83 -65.90 7.31
C ALA A 3 -28.03 -64.59 8.10
N CYS A 4 -27.27 -64.49 9.19
CA CYS A 4 -27.11 -63.26 9.93
C CYS A 4 -25.95 -62.52 9.29
N CYS A 5 -26.16 -61.76 8.25
CA CYS A 5 -25.11 -60.90 7.67
C CYS A 5 -25.37 -59.48 8.15
N SER A 6 -24.44 -59.13 8.99
CA SER A 6 -24.15 -57.89 9.66
C SER A 6 -24.55 -56.59 8.90
N ARG A 7 -25.68 -56.01 9.33
CA ARG A 7 -26.04 -54.62 9.05
C ARG A 7 -25.20 -53.60 9.83
N ILE A 8 -24.09 -54.04 10.47
CA ILE A 8 -23.33 -53.19 11.38
C ILE A 8 -22.08 -52.57 10.72
N LEU A 9 -21.72 -52.96 9.48
CA LEU A 9 -20.48 -52.45 8.85
C LEU A 9 -20.70 -51.40 7.73
N CYS A 10 -21.93 -50.94 7.54
CA CYS A 10 -22.23 -49.95 6.52
C CYS A 10 -22.57 -48.55 7.08
N GLN A 11 -22.46 -48.36 8.39
CA GLN A 11 -22.70 -47.06 9.03
C GLN A 11 -21.45 -46.29 9.40
N GLU A 12 -20.26 -46.80 9.10
CA GLU A 12 -19.03 -46.07 9.32
C GLU A 12 -18.49 -45.50 8.00
N ARG A 13 -18.51 -44.19 7.93
CA ARG A 13 -17.91 -43.29 6.93
C ARG A 13 -18.76 -42.81 5.76
N ILE A 14 -19.90 -42.23 6.02
CA ILE A 14 -20.18 -40.99 5.35
C ILE A 14 -19.69 -39.89 6.31
N ARG A 15 -18.37 -39.65 6.37
CA ARG A 15 -17.88 -38.35 6.71
C ARG A 15 -18.36 -37.46 5.58
N GLU A 16 -19.40 -36.69 5.83
CA GLU A 16 -19.70 -35.54 5.01
C GLU A 16 -18.38 -34.78 4.88
N VAL A 17 -17.78 -34.84 3.71
CA VAL A 17 -16.68 -33.92 3.33
C VAL A 17 -17.37 -32.57 3.22
N ARG A 18 -17.49 -31.89 4.37
CA ARG A 18 -17.95 -30.50 4.39
C ARG A 18 -17.00 -29.75 3.48
N ALA A 19 -17.51 -29.19 2.38
CA ALA A 19 -16.75 -28.31 1.53
C ALA A 19 -16.19 -27.17 2.40
N MET A 20 -14.90 -26.94 2.31
CA MET A 20 -14.26 -25.82 3.01
C MET A 20 -14.92 -24.51 2.59
N THR A 21 -15.14 -23.64 3.53
CA THR A 21 -15.53 -22.26 3.23
C THR A 21 -14.36 -21.51 2.61
N ILE A 22 -14.64 -20.48 1.83
CA ILE A 22 -13.59 -19.59 1.25
C ILE A 22 -12.63 -19.08 2.36
N ARG A 23 -13.15 -18.76 3.52
CA ARG A 23 -12.34 -18.30 4.65
C ARG A 23 -11.37 -19.38 5.15
N GLU A 24 -11.86 -20.61 5.32
CA GLU A 24 -11.03 -21.75 5.73
C GLU A 24 -9.93 -22.05 4.70
N GLU A 25 -10.25 -21.93 3.40
CA GLU A 25 -9.30 -22.11 2.32
C GLU A 25 -8.22 -21.01 2.32
N ILE A 26 -8.60 -19.74 2.52
CA ILE A 26 -7.65 -18.61 2.65
C ILE A 26 -6.72 -18.84 3.84
N GLU A 27 -7.24 -19.22 5.01
CA GLU A 27 -6.42 -19.49 6.19
C GLU A 27 -5.46 -20.68 5.99
N GLN A 28 -5.86 -21.68 5.23
CA GLN A 28 -4.97 -22.78 4.85
C GLN A 28 -3.86 -22.29 3.92
N LEU A 29 -4.20 -21.55 2.86
CA LEU A 29 -3.25 -21.01 1.88
C LEU A 29 -2.25 -20.06 2.52
N LYS A 30 -2.67 -19.22 3.46
CA LYS A 30 -1.78 -18.35 4.23
C LYS A 30 -0.67 -19.15 4.92
N LYS A 31 -1.01 -20.26 5.56
CA LYS A 31 -0.03 -21.13 6.22
C LYS A 31 0.89 -21.83 5.22
N GLU A 32 0.32 -22.41 4.16
CA GLU A 32 1.08 -23.12 3.13
C GLU A 32 2.07 -22.20 2.38
N LYS A 33 1.67 -20.97 2.11
CA LYS A 33 2.46 -19.99 1.35
C LYS A 33 3.31 -19.09 2.25
N ASN A 34 3.27 -19.27 3.57
CA ASN A 34 3.89 -18.36 4.52
C ASN A 34 3.51 -16.91 4.20
N ALA A 35 2.21 -16.64 4.13
CA ALA A 35 1.63 -15.41 3.65
C ALA A 35 0.85 -14.68 4.75
N VAL A 36 0.82 -13.35 4.64
CA VAL A 36 0.07 -12.44 5.50
C VAL A 36 -0.78 -11.53 4.62
N ILE A 37 -1.97 -11.16 5.08
CA ILE A 37 -2.88 -10.25 4.38
C ILE A 37 -2.87 -8.90 5.09
N LEU A 38 -2.49 -7.85 4.36
CA LEU A 38 -2.60 -6.45 4.77
C LEU A 38 -3.76 -5.80 4.02
N ALA A 39 -4.66 -5.14 4.72
CA ALA A 39 -5.83 -4.50 4.12
C ALA A 39 -5.91 -3.02 4.48
N HIS A 40 -6.12 -2.17 3.48
CA HIS A 40 -6.39 -0.75 3.71
C HIS A 40 -7.83 -0.54 4.20
N TYR A 41 -8.10 0.50 4.97
CA TYR A 41 -9.45 0.84 5.49
C TYR A 41 -10.52 0.98 4.41
N TYR A 42 -10.17 1.28 3.16
CA TYR A 42 -11.12 1.53 2.08
C TYR A 42 -11.54 0.28 1.31
N VAL A 43 -10.95 -0.89 1.63
CA VAL A 43 -11.43 -2.13 1.03
C VAL A 43 -12.74 -2.59 1.67
N ARG A 44 -13.45 -3.48 1.01
CA ARG A 44 -14.73 -4.01 1.49
C ARG A 44 -14.58 -4.66 2.88
N PRO A 45 -15.62 -4.58 3.73
CA PRO A 45 -15.60 -5.17 5.07
C PRO A 45 -15.17 -6.65 5.08
N GLU A 46 -15.65 -7.43 4.11
CA GLU A 46 -15.36 -8.87 4.02
C GLU A 46 -13.86 -9.13 3.80
N VAL A 47 -13.15 -8.22 3.12
CA VAL A 47 -11.70 -8.29 2.95
C VAL A 47 -10.98 -7.88 4.23
N GLN A 48 -11.49 -6.87 4.94
CA GLN A 48 -10.92 -6.47 6.23
C GLN A 48 -11.06 -7.57 7.28
N GLU A 49 -12.17 -8.32 7.28
CA GLU A 49 -12.43 -9.43 8.22
C GLU A 49 -11.47 -10.61 8.09
N ILE A 50 -10.89 -10.82 6.91
CA ILE A 50 -9.90 -11.90 6.68
C ILE A 50 -8.46 -11.43 6.74
N ALA A 51 -8.24 -10.10 6.86
CA ALA A 51 -6.92 -9.51 6.92
C ALA A 51 -6.28 -9.73 8.30
N ASP A 52 -4.96 -9.89 8.32
CA ASP A 52 -4.18 -9.97 9.55
C ASP A 52 -3.95 -8.59 10.16
N TYR A 53 -3.85 -7.58 9.29
CA TYR A 53 -3.67 -6.18 9.69
C TYR A 53 -4.52 -5.28 8.82
N VAL A 54 -5.22 -4.35 9.47
CA VAL A 54 -6.03 -3.32 8.81
C VAL A 54 -5.55 -1.96 9.25
N GLY A 55 -5.34 -1.04 8.32
CA GLY A 55 -4.83 0.28 8.63
C GLY A 55 -4.73 1.24 7.45
N ASP A 56 -4.12 2.40 7.70
CA ASP A 56 -3.74 3.34 6.65
C ASP A 56 -2.44 2.92 5.95
N SER A 57 -2.09 3.64 4.89
CA SER A 57 -0.91 3.35 4.07
C SER A 57 0.40 3.41 4.86
N PHE A 58 0.52 4.34 5.82
CA PHE A 58 1.73 4.50 6.63
C PHE A 58 1.87 3.38 7.66
N TYR A 59 0.78 3.08 8.38
CA TYR A 59 0.74 1.99 9.35
C TYR A 59 1.08 0.64 8.68
N LEU A 60 0.42 0.33 7.55
CA LEU A 60 0.64 -0.92 6.83
C LEU A 60 2.06 -1.04 6.27
N SER A 61 2.66 0.07 5.83
CA SER A 61 4.07 0.09 5.40
C SER A 61 5.02 -0.23 6.56
N LYS A 62 4.76 0.30 7.76
CA LYS A 62 5.55 -0.01 8.97
C LYS A 62 5.38 -1.48 9.39
N VAL A 63 4.15 -1.98 9.37
CA VAL A 63 3.87 -3.40 9.65
C VAL A 63 4.64 -4.29 8.67
N ALA A 64 4.57 -4.01 7.37
CA ALA A 64 5.21 -4.81 6.32
C ALA A 64 6.71 -5.04 6.57
N VAL A 65 7.43 -4.02 7.08
CA VAL A 65 8.87 -4.13 7.40
C VAL A 65 9.14 -5.13 8.56
N GLY A 66 8.24 -5.19 9.54
CA GLY A 66 8.40 -6.06 10.72
C GLY A 66 7.96 -7.50 10.54
N LEU A 67 7.32 -7.84 9.41
CA LEU A 67 6.78 -9.17 9.16
C LEU A 67 7.88 -10.21 8.91
N LYS A 68 7.64 -11.43 9.38
CA LYS A 68 8.51 -12.60 9.13
C LYS A 68 8.07 -13.40 7.90
N GLU A 69 6.84 -13.23 7.49
CA GLU A 69 6.24 -13.89 6.34
C GLU A 69 6.96 -13.49 5.05
N LYS A 70 7.10 -14.46 4.14
CA LYS A 70 7.78 -14.25 2.85
C LYS A 70 6.86 -13.63 1.79
N THR A 71 5.56 -13.80 1.97
CA THR A 71 4.54 -13.34 1.03
C THR A 71 3.60 -12.36 1.71
N ILE A 72 3.43 -11.19 1.13
CA ILE A 72 2.46 -10.18 1.55
C ILE A 72 1.37 -10.11 0.48
N VAL A 73 0.13 -10.37 0.87
CA VAL A 73 -1.05 -10.07 0.04
C VAL A 73 -1.55 -8.69 0.46
N PHE A 74 -1.37 -7.71 -0.41
CA PHE A 74 -1.71 -6.32 -0.10
C PHE A 74 -3.06 -5.94 -0.74
N CYS A 75 -4.10 -5.85 0.07
CA CYS A 75 -5.43 -5.41 -0.34
C CYS A 75 -5.54 -3.89 -0.19
N GLY A 76 -5.32 -3.18 -1.27
CA GLY A 76 -5.31 -1.72 -1.34
C GLY A 76 -5.03 -1.26 -2.77
N VAL A 77 -4.66 0.00 -2.94
CA VAL A 77 -4.31 0.55 -4.26
C VAL A 77 -2.84 0.28 -4.61
N SER A 78 -2.53 0.31 -5.91
CA SER A 78 -1.25 -0.10 -6.51
C SER A 78 -0.03 0.48 -5.81
N PHE A 79 0.03 1.79 -5.58
CA PHE A 79 1.18 2.46 -4.95
C PHE A 79 1.50 1.96 -3.52
N MET A 80 0.51 1.39 -2.81
CA MET A 80 0.72 0.80 -1.48
C MET A 80 1.47 -0.52 -1.58
N GLY A 81 1.09 -1.37 -2.53
CA GLY A 81 1.79 -2.62 -2.85
C GLY A 81 3.22 -2.35 -3.31
N GLU A 82 3.42 -1.35 -4.18
CA GLU A 82 4.75 -0.89 -4.60
C GLU A 82 5.59 -0.42 -3.42
N SER A 83 5.01 0.38 -2.51
CA SER A 83 5.70 0.83 -1.30
C SER A 83 6.10 -0.34 -0.39
N ALA A 84 5.21 -1.30 -0.20
CA ALA A 84 5.51 -2.51 0.55
C ALA A 84 6.65 -3.31 -0.09
N LYS A 85 6.70 -3.39 -1.42
CA LYS A 85 7.77 -4.06 -2.16
C LYS A 85 9.11 -3.33 -2.08
N ILE A 86 9.11 -1.99 -2.20
CA ILE A 86 10.31 -1.16 -2.05
C ILE A 86 10.96 -1.37 -0.67
N LEU A 87 10.13 -1.41 0.38
CA LEU A 87 10.60 -1.58 1.75
C LEU A 87 10.98 -3.04 2.10
N ASN A 88 10.58 -4.00 1.28
CA ASN A 88 10.82 -5.44 1.49
C ASN A 88 11.22 -6.10 0.16
N PRO A 89 12.40 -5.79 -0.39
CA PRO A 89 12.80 -6.26 -1.72
C PRO A 89 12.93 -7.79 -1.80
N GLU A 90 13.15 -8.46 -0.69
CA GLU A 90 13.28 -9.93 -0.60
C GLU A 90 11.92 -10.65 -0.53
N LYS A 91 10.81 -9.94 -0.21
CA LYS A 91 9.49 -10.54 -0.07
C LYS A 91 8.72 -10.52 -1.39
N THR A 92 7.82 -11.47 -1.54
CA THR A 92 6.81 -11.45 -2.62
C THR A 92 5.64 -10.58 -2.16
N VAL A 93 5.30 -9.55 -2.93
CA VAL A 93 4.10 -8.73 -2.70
C VAL A 93 3.11 -9.00 -3.82
N LEU A 94 1.92 -9.44 -3.45
CA LEU A 94 0.82 -9.76 -4.36
C LEU A 94 -0.31 -8.75 -4.18
N MET A 95 -0.82 -8.23 -5.27
CA MET A 95 -2.02 -7.38 -5.31
C MET A 95 -3.18 -8.22 -5.87
N PRO A 96 -4.27 -8.43 -5.10
CA PRO A 96 -5.42 -9.23 -5.58
C PRO A 96 -6.14 -8.58 -6.76
N ASP A 97 -6.13 -7.25 -6.82
CA ASP A 97 -6.72 -6.48 -7.91
C ASP A 97 -5.72 -5.43 -8.41
N MET A 98 -5.19 -5.66 -9.61
CA MET A 98 -4.24 -4.74 -10.26
C MET A 98 -4.92 -3.48 -10.83
N ALA A 99 -6.25 -3.46 -10.93
CA ALA A 99 -7.01 -2.27 -11.35
C ALA A 99 -7.30 -1.31 -10.17
N ALA A 100 -7.04 -1.76 -8.94
CA ALA A 100 -7.18 -0.90 -7.77
C ALA A 100 -6.07 0.16 -7.76
N ASP A 101 -6.42 1.40 -8.11
CA ASP A 101 -5.46 2.48 -8.28
C ASP A 101 -5.99 3.81 -7.75
N CYS A 102 -5.08 4.80 -7.63
CA CYS A 102 -5.38 6.16 -7.20
C CYS A 102 -5.03 7.12 -8.35
N PRO A 103 -6.00 7.83 -8.95
CA PRO A 103 -5.71 8.77 -10.03
C PRO A 103 -4.65 9.81 -9.68
N MET A 104 -4.63 10.31 -8.44
CA MET A 104 -3.63 11.27 -7.99
C MET A 104 -2.20 10.74 -8.11
N ALA A 105 -1.98 9.43 -7.94
CA ALA A 105 -0.65 8.84 -8.04
C ALA A 105 0.02 9.03 -9.41
N HIS A 106 -0.77 9.33 -10.45
CA HIS A 106 -0.32 9.55 -11.83
C HIS A 106 -0.37 11.02 -12.27
N MET A 107 -0.66 11.96 -11.35
CA MET A 107 -0.78 13.39 -11.67
C MET A 107 0.56 14.14 -11.61
N ALA A 108 1.68 13.45 -11.67
CA ALA A 108 3.02 13.99 -11.88
C ALA A 108 3.77 13.08 -12.86
N SER A 109 4.86 13.56 -13.45
CA SER A 109 5.70 12.75 -14.33
C SER A 109 7.19 12.94 -14.05
N ALA A 110 8.00 11.94 -14.43
CA ALA A 110 9.44 12.02 -14.32
C ALA A 110 10.01 13.18 -15.16
N GLU A 111 9.43 13.42 -16.35
CA GLU A 111 9.85 14.52 -17.24
C GLU A 111 9.63 15.88 -16.59
N THR A 112 8.51 16.05 -15.88
CA THR A 112 8.24 17.29 -15.12
C THR A 112 9.26 17.47 -14.00
N ILE A 113 9.60 16.39 -13.29
CA ILE A 113 10.63 16.44 -12.24
C ILE A 113 11.97 16.87 -12.81
N GLU A 114 12.42 16.25 -13.90
CA GLU A 114 13.71 16.56 -14.54
C GLU A 114 13.73 18.01 -15.08
N LYS A 115 12.63 18.47 -15.66
CA LYS A 115 12.49 19.85 -16.10
C LYS A 115 12.70 20.84 -14.93
N ILE A 116 11.96 20.64 -13.83
CA ILE A 116 12.08 21.53 -12.65
C ILE A 116 13.48 21.45 -12.04
N ARG A 117 14.11 20.25 -12.01
CA ARG A 117 15.50 20.12 -11.56
C ARG A 117 16.47 20.93 -12.42
N SER A 118 16.21 21.08 -13.70
CA SER A 118 17.07 21.90 -14.58
C SER A 118 16.91 23.41 -14.37
N GLU A 119 15.82 23.84 -13.73
CA GLU A 119 15.52 25.27 -13.49
C GLU A 119 16.03 25.77 -12.13
N TYR A 120 16.32 24.87 -11.18
CA TYR A 120 16.68 25.21 -9.80
C TYR A 120 17.88 24.40 -9.31
N ASP A 121 19.00 25.07 -8.98
CA ASP A 121 20.23 24.43 -8.49
C ASP A 121 20.07 23.84 -7.08
N ASP A 122 19.28 24.48 -6.21
CA ASP A 122 19.00 24.06 -4.83
C ASP A 122 17.55 23.57 -4.69
N LEU A 123 17.26 22.40 -5.24
CA LEU A 123 15.92 21.81 -5.25
C LEU A 123 15.89 20.50 -4.47
N ALA A 124 14.85 20.32 -3.64
CA ALA A 124 14.43 19.02 -3.16
C ALA A 124 13.05 18.67 -3.74
N VAL A 125 12.95 17.49 -4.33
CA VAL A 125 11.69 16.90 -4.80
C VAL A 125 11.09 16.09 -3.67
N VAL A 126 9.98 16.57 -3.11
CA VAL A 126 9.27 15.95 -2.01
C VAL A 126 8.04 15.22 -2.56
N CYS A 127 8.05 13.91 -2.47
CA CYS A 127 7.01 13.04 -3.00
C CYS A 127 6.04 12.61 -1.90
N TYR A 128 4.77 12.96 -2.04
CA TYR A 128 3.73 12.37 -1.22
C TYR A 128 3.61 10.87 -1.52
N ILE A 129 3.47 10.05 -0.49
CA ILE A 129 3.51 8.57 -0.60
C ILE A 129 2.49 8.00 -1.59
N ASN A 130 1.39 8.73 -1.82
CA ASN A 130 0.36 8.37 -2.81
C ASN A 130 0.85 8.68 -4.24
N SER A 131 1.92 8.03 -4.63
CA SER A 131 2.62 8.18 -5.90
C SER A 131 3.16 6.83 -6.36
N THR A 132 3.40 6.68 -7.65
CA THR A 132 3.99 5.47 -8.24
C THR A 132 5.43 5.26 -7.77
N ALA A 133 5.92 4.02 -7.87
CA ALA A 133 7.33 3.70 -7.59
C ALA A 133 8.30 4.50 -8.48
N GLU A 134 7.90 4.78 -9.72
CA GLU A 134 8.66 5.60 -10.66
C GLU A 134 8.86 7.02 -10.14
N LEU A 135 7.79 7.71 -9.73
CA LEU A 135 7.89 9.05 -9.14
C LEU A 135 8.74 9.07 -7.88
N LYS A 136 8.59 8.05 -7.02
CA LYS A 136 9.42 7.90 -5.81
C LYS A 136 10.91 7.77 -6.14
N ARG A 137 11.25 7.05 -7.21
CA ARG A 137 12.64 6.89 -7.68
C ARG A 137 13.27 8.21 -8.13
N HIS A 138 12.49 9.13 -8.70
CA HIS A 138 12.95 10.44 -9.15
C HIS A 138 12.90 11.51 -8.05
N SER A 139 12.48 11.16 -6.83
CA SER A 139 12.31 12.07 -5.70
C SER A 139 13.44 11.94 -4.69
N ASP A 140 13.71 13.01 -3.95
CA ASP A 140 14.75 13.03 -2.91
C ASP A 140 14.22 12.45 -1.58
N VAL A 141 12.93 12.64 -1.31
CA VAL A 141 12.29 12.13 -0.09
C VAL A 141 10.81 11.84 -0.31
N CYS A 142 10.33 10.77 0.33
CA CYS A 142 8.91 10.45 0.40
C CYS A 142 8.33 10.85 1.76
N VAL A 143 7.13 11.43 1.74
CA VAL A 143 6.43 11.90 2.94
C VAL A 143 4.99 11.40 2.99
N THR A 144 4.43 11.41 4.20
CA THR A 144 2.98 11.26 4.42
C THR A 144 2.42 12.59 4.91
N SER A 145 1.09 12.75 4.89
CA SER A 145 0.44 13.95 5.44
C SER A 145 0.82 14.23 6.90
N SER A 146 1.07 13.17 7.69
CA SER A 146 1.41 13.28 9.12
C SER A 146 2.86 13.73 9.39
N ASN A 147 3.80 13.51 8.48
CA ASN A 147 5.22 13.80 8.71
C ASN A 147 5.81 14.86 7.77
N ALA A 148 5.07 15.27 6.74
CA ALA A 148 5.57 16.16 5.68
C ALA A 148 6.13 17.48 6.22
N VAL A 149 5.43 18.16 7.11
CA VAL A 149 5.88 19.43 7.70
C VAL A 149 7.24 19.27 8.41
N LYS A 150 7.38 18.21 9.22
CA LYS A 150 8.63 17.92 9.95
C LYS A 150 9.79 17.65 9.00
N ILE A 151 9.54 16.86 7.97
CA ILE A 151 10.58 16.48 6.99
C ILE A 151 10.98 17.70 6.15
N VAL A 152 10.02 18.45 5.60
CA VAL A 152 10.30 19.64 4.77
C VAL A 152 11.06 20.69 5.56
N LYS A 153 10.75 20.92 6.83
CA LYS A 153 11.52 21.81 7.70
C LYS A 153 12.99 21.39 7.87
N ALA A 154 13.23 20.08 7.90
CA ALA A 154 14.57 19.52 8.12
C ALA A 154 15.42 19.48 6.84
N LEU A 155 14.83 19.61 5.65
CA LEU A 155 15.59 19.64 4.40
C LEU A 155 16.50 20.87 4.33
N PRO A 156 17.77 20.74 3.88
CA PRO A 156 18.67 21.87 3.71
C PRO A 156 18.23 22.81 2.57
N ASN A 157 17.59 22.25 1.53
CA ASN A 157 17.20 22.95 0.32
C ASN A 157 16.20 24.06 0.60
N LYS A 158 16.36 25.18 -0.10
CA LYS A 158 15.41 26.30 -0.04
C LYS A 158 14.21 26.09 -0.96
N ASN A 159 14.43 25.50 -2.13
CA ASN A 159 13.40 25.23 -3.11
C ASN A 159 12.83 23.83 -2.91
N ILE A 160 11.51 23.71 -2.84
CA ILE A 160 10.77 22.46 -2.63
C ILE A 160 9.79 22.26 -3.78
N PHE A 161 10.01 21.23 -4.59
CA PHE A 161 9.03 20.78 -5.56
C PHE A 161 8.20 19.65 -4.92
N PHE A 162 6.95 19.94 -4.59
CA PHE A 162 6.08 19.00 -3.90
C PHE A 162 5.14 18.32 -4.90
N ILE A 163 5.16 17.00 -4.94
CA ILE A 163 4.36 16.18 -5.86
C ILE A 163 3.60 15.07 -5.10
N PRO A 164 2.49 14.55 -5.65
CA PRO A 164 1.70 15.10 -6.75
C PRO A 164 0.64 16.10 -6.28
N ASP A 165 0.32 16.16 -4.97
CA ASP A 165 -0.84 16.84 -4.38
C ASP A 165 -0.56 18.34 -4.09
N ARG A 166 -1.14 19.23 -4.91
CA ARG A 166 -1.03 20.69 -4.72
C ARG A 166 -1.67 21.16 -3.41
N ASN A 167 -2.77 20.53 -2.99
CA ASN A 167 -3.51 20.96 -1.80
C ASN A 167 -2.69 20.71 -0.53
N LEU A 168 -2.07 19.53 -0.44
CA LEU A 168 -1.12 19.23 0.64
C LEU A 168 0.10 20.15 0.57
N ALA A 169 0.62 20.42 -0.63
CA ALA A 169 1.75 21.35 -0.82
C ALA A 169 1.43 22.75 -0.29
N HIS A 170 0.27 23.31 -0.63
CA HIS A 170 -0.17 24.63 -0.15
C HIS A 170 -0.31 24.65 1.38
N TYR A 171 -0.90 23.62 1.95
CA TYR A 171 -1.02 23.49 3.42
C TYR A 171 0.36 23.52 4.09
N ILE A 172 1.32 22.74 3.57
CA ILE A 172 2.68 22.68 4.13
C ILE A 172 3.39 24.02 3.94
N ALA A 173 3.27 24.65 2.77
CA ALA A 173 3.88 25.95 2.49
C ALA A 173 3.42 27.03 3.48
N GLY A 174 2.17 27.03 3.88
CA GLY A 174 1.66 27.93 4.93
C GLY A 174 2.30 27.72 6.31
N LEU A 175 2.80 26.51 6.59
CA LEU A 175 3.45 26.14 7.85
C LEU A 175 4.98 26.23 7.81
N VAL A 176 5.56 26.42 6.61
CA VAL A 176 7.02 26.48 6.36
C VAL A 176 7.33 27.65 5.41
N PRO A 177 7.02 28.89 5.83
CA PRO A 177 7.13 30.08 4.96
C PRO A 177 8.58 30.44 4.57
N GLU A 178 9.57 29.85 5.25
CA GLU A 178 10.99 30.03 4.92
C GLU A 178 11.44 29.28 3.67
N LYS A 179 10.63 28.34 3.16
CA LYS A 179 10.89 27.58 1.93
C LYS A 179 10.13 28.16 0.74
N ASN A 180 10.72 28.02 -0.44
CA ASN A 180 10.07 28.37 -1.69
C ASN A 180 9.46 27.11 -2.30
N PHE A 181 8.12 27.08 -2.43
CA PHE A 181 7.42 25.94 -2.98
C PHE A 181 7.14 26.11 -4.46
N ILE A 182 7.48 25.09 -5.22
CA ILE A 182 7.06 24.87 -6.61
C ILE A 182 5.95 23.82 -6.56
N TYR A 183 4.81 24.15 -7.16
CA TYR A 183 3.60 23.32 -7.08
C TYR A 183 3.42 22.48 -8.33
N ASN A 184 3.06 21.23 -8.14
CA ASN A 184 2.50 20.39 -9.18
C ASN A 184 0.99 20.67 -9.31
N GLU A 185 0.43 20.46 -10.51
CA GLU A 185 -1.00 20.71 -10.77
C GLU A 185 -1.93 19.58 -10.27
N GLY A 186 -1.37 18.46 -9.84
CA GLY A 186 -2.14 17.31 -9.35
C GLY A 186 -2.83 17.58 -8.02
N PHE A 187 -3.93 16.90 -7.77
CA PHE A 187 -4.71 17.03 -6.54
C PHE A 187 -5.50 15.75 -6.24
N CYS A 188 -5.93 15.63 -4.99
CA CYS A 188 -6.83 14.54 -4.60
C CYS A 188 -8.28 14.93 -4.94
N ILE A 189 -8.90 14.19 -5.85
CA ILE A 189 -10.30 14.43 -6.30
C ILE A 189 -11.35 14.24 -5.18
N VAL A 190 -10.95 13.59 -4.06
CA VAL A 190 -11.83 13.39 -2.90
C VAL A 190 -11.76 14.57 -1.93
N HIS A 191 -10.69 15.35 -1.97
CA HIS A 191 -10.43 16.47 -1.05
C HIS A 191 -10.56 17.85 -1.71
N GLU A 192 -11.17 17.93 -2.90
CA GLU A 192 -11.41 19.19 -3.60
C GLU A 192 -12.82 19.73 -3.40
#